data_2f76037d613ff6e18ef7f4aac16afd90
#
_entry.id   2f76037d613ff6e18ef7f4aac16afd90
#
_cell.length_a   1.000
_cell.length_b   1.000
_cell.length_c   1.000
_cell.angle_alpha   90.00
_cell.angle_beta   90.00
_cell.angle_gamma   90.00
#
_symmetry.space_group_name_H-M   'P 1'
#
loop_
_entity.id
_entity.type
_entity.pdbx_description
1 polymer ?
#
loop_
_entity_poly.entity_id
_entity_poly.type
_entity_poly.pdbx_seq_one_letter_code
_entity_poly.pdbx_strand_id
1 'polypeptide(L)'
;MIIGSYFGPSEEGEELASALFDNDLTSQALSARTELVPFTDANLALQPLSAHGDYKSFWSTLLDTIDVETIVTGFRRWLQLVEQYEDARPTSLVFNKWDTKVISDHGQTDIGREKFFEHRNQSMLANAMCWCTSDETRGPIEQFGDEFLKIMRRNSTGQVRCIANNLRPGMDLEELYGREKLEELRKIKAFWDPYTILWSPW
;
A
#
# COMPACT_ATOMS: atom_id res chain seq x y z
N MET A 1 10.62 10.49 -2.89
CA MET A 1 11.65 9.93 -1.98
C MET A 1 11.83 8.46 -2.32
N ILE A 2 13.07 7.99 -2.40
CA ILE A 2 13.41 6.57 -2.53
C ILE A 2 14.07 6.17 -1.22
N ILE A 3 13.60 5.10 -0.60
CA ILE A 3 14.22 4.51 0.60
C ILE A 3 14.50 3.06 0.30
N GLY A 4 15.77 2.67 0.38
CA GLY A 4 16.20 1.28 0.37
C GLY A 4 16.61 0.87 1.77
N SER A 5 16.24 -0.33 2.20
CA SER A 5 16.67 -0.92 3.47
C SER A 5 17.25 -2.30 3.21
N TYR A 6 18.42 -2.56 3.73
CA TYR A 6 19.06 -3.86 3.68
C TYR A 6 19.33 -4.36 5.11
N PHE A 7 18.99 -5.62 5.34
CA PHE A 7 19.14 -6.28 6.63
C PHE A 7 20.24 -7.33 6.55
N GLY A 8 21.49 -6.88 6.72
CA GLY A 8 22.68 -7.71 6.62
C GLY A 8 23.96 -6.88 6.78
N PRO A 9 25.13 -7.43 6.43
CA PRO A 9 26.39 -6.69 6.43
C PRO A 9 26.32 -5.45 5.55
N SER A 10 26.88 -4.30 6.01
CA SER A 10 26.82 -3.04 5.29
C SER A 10 27.47 -3.11 3.89
N GLU A 11 28.58 -3.83 3.76
CA GLU A 11 29.31 -4.00 2.51
C GLU A 11 28.43 -4.67 1.42
N GLU A 12 27.68 -5.70 1.77
CA GLU A 12 26.73 -6.34 0.85
C GLU A 12 25.58 -5.41 0.49
N GLY A 13 25.09 -4.61 1.45
CA GLY A 13 24.04 -3.63 1.22
C GLY A 13 24.48 -2.52 0.26
N GLU A 14 25.70 -2.03 0.38
CA GLU A 14 26.28 -1.02 -0.52
C GLU A 14 26.45 -1.56 -1.94
N GLU A 15 26.91 -2.81 -2.10
CA GLU A 15 27.02 -3.46 -3.41
C GLU A 15 25.65 -3.62 -4.09
N LEU A 16 24.67 -4.15 -3.36
CA LEU A 16 23.31 -4.36 -3.88
C LEU A 16 22.60 -3.05 -4.22
N ALA A 17 22.86 -1.99 -3.44
CA ALA A 17 22.26 -0.69 -3.63
C ALA A 17 23.07 0.24 -4.57
N SER A 18 24.14 -0.25 -5.20
CA SER A 18 25.07 0.57 -5.99
C SER A 18 24.38 1.45 -7.04
N ALA A 19 23.31 0.94 -7.68
CA ALA A 19 22.53 1.71 -8.64
C ALA A 19 21.81 2.93 -8.04
N LEU A 20 21.55 2.95 -6.72
CA LEU A 20 20.95 4.11 -6.04
C LEU A 20 21.97 5.21 -5.77
N PHE A 21 23.26 4.90 -5.84
CA PHE A 21 24.38 5.84 -5.67
C PHE A 21 24.95 6.34 -7.00
N ASP A 22 24.33 5.98 -8.12
CA ASP A 22 24.70 6.50 -9.43
C ASP A 22 24.64 8.03 -9.42
N ASN A 23 25.69 8.66 -9.99
CA ASN A 23 25.82 10.11 -10.02
C ASN A 23 24.66 10.79 -10.75
N ASP A 24 24.12 10.17 -11.79
CA ASP A 24 23.00 10.72 -12.55
C ASP A 24 21.72 10.77 -11.70
N LEU A 25 21.53 9.81 -10.82
CA LEU A 25 20.38 9.77 -9.91
C LEU A 25 20.59 10.71 -8.71
N THR A 26 21.77 10.64 -8.07
CA THR A 26 22.06 11.43 -6.86
C THR A 26 22.21 12.92 -7.13
N SER A 27 22.68 13.30 -8.33
CA SER A 27 22.77 14.72 -8.73
C SER A 27 21.42 15.43 -8.86
N GLN A 28 20.34 14.67 -9.06
CA GLN A 28 18.96 15.18 -9.12
C GLN A 28 18.25 15.15 -7.77
N ALA A 29 18.85 14.54 -6.75
CA ALA A 29 18.27 14.44 -5.43
C ALA A 29 18.44 15.73 -4.62
N LEU A 30 17.41 16.16 -3.91
CA LEU A 30 17.50 17.25 -2.95
C LEU A 30 18.40 16.90 -1.76
N SER A 31 18.47 15.64 -1.40
CA SER A 31 19.39 15.07 -0.43
C SER A 31 19.55 13.58 -0.67
N ALA A 32 20.73 13.06 -0.42
CA ALA A 32 21.04 11.63 -0.43
C ALA A 32 21.85 11.31 0.82
N ARG A 33 21.48 10.27 1.56
CA ARG A 33 22.22 9.82 2.74
C ARG A 33 22.08 8.32 2.92
N THR A 34 23.09 7.70 3.47
CA THR A 34 23.10 6.32 3.92
C THR A 34 23.42 6.31 5.40
N GLU A 35 22.66 5.53 6.16
CA GLU A 35 22.85 5.42 7.60
C GLU A 35 22.80 3.95 8.00
N LEU A 36 23.69 3.58 8.92
CA LEU A 36 23.59 2.31 9.64
C LEU A 36 22.70 2.53 10.85
N VAL A 37 21.54 1.89 10.87
CA VAL A 37 20.54 2.04 11.95
C VAL A 37 20.36 0.72 12.68
N PRO A 38 20.27 0.70 14.02
CA PRO A 38 19.84 -0.49 14.74
C PRO A 38 18.46 -0.96 14.23
N PHE A 39 18.24 -2.26 14.19
CA PHE A 39 16.95 -2.82 13.75
C PHE A 39 15.74 -2.27 14.52
N THR A 40 15.94 -2.00 15.83
CA THR A 40 14.92 -1.37 16.69
C THR A 40 14.48 0.01 16.21
N ASP A 41 15.32 0.70 15.46
CA ASP A 41 15.14 2.08 15.01
C ASP A 41 14.74 2.17 13.53
N ALA A 42 14.63 1.02 12.84
CA ALA A 42 14.32 0.94 11.41
C ALA A 42 13.04 1.71 10.99
N ASN A 43 12.08 1.83 11.90
CA ASN A 43 10.81 2.53 11.64
C ASN A 43 10.83 4.03 11.99
N LEU A 44 11.90 4.56 12.59
CA LEU A 44 11.94 5.97 13.01
C LEU A 44 11.77 6.95 11.84
N ALA A 45 12.30 6.60 10.66
CA ALA A 45 12.15 7.42 9.46
C ALA A 45 10.68 7.58 9.02
N LEU A 46 9.82 6.63 9.38
CA LEU A 46 8.39 6.62 9.04
C LEU A 46 7.51 7.18 10.18
N GLN A 47 8.10 7.50 11.33
CA GLN A 47 7.37 7.98 12.51
C GLN A 47 6.49 9.21 12.25
N PRO A 48 6.89 10.22 11.43
CA PRO A 48 6.01 11.34 11.11
C PRO A 48 4.71 10.93 10.43
N LEU A 49 4.71 9.84 9.65
CA LEU A 49 3.52 9.30 8.98
C LEU A 49 2.54 8.63 9.95
N SER A 50 3.01 8.30 11.16
CA SER A 50 2.24 7.64 12.21
C SER A 50 1.75 8.61 13.29
N ALA A 51 1.98 9.92 13.14
CA ALA A 51 1.54 10.93 14.10
C ALA A 51 0.02 10.84 14.34
N HIS A 52 -0.42 10.93 15.59
CA HIS A 52 -1.84 10.96 15.94
C HIS A 52 -2.51 12.26 15.50
N GLY A 53 -3.83 12.18 15.31
CA GLY A 53 -4.65 13.32 14.89
C GLY A 53 -4.86 13.33 13.38
N ASP A 54 -5.52 14.37 12.90
CA ASP A 54 -5.88 14.63 11.52
C ASP A 54 -6.73 13.53 10.86
N TYR A 55 -7.22 13.80 9.69
CA TYR A 55 -7.84 12.77 8.85
C TYR A 55 -6.77 12.05 8.05
N LYS A 56 -6.70 10.73 8.20
CA LYS A 56 -5.80 9.84 7.46
C LYS A 56 -6.56 8.64 6.94
N SER A 57 -6.36 8.32 5.67
CA SER A 57 -7.02 7.19 5.02
C SER A 57 -6.11 6.57 3.97
N PHE A 58 -6.19 5.25 3.80
CA PHE A 58 -5.44 4.50 2.80
C PHE A 58 -6.35 4.08 1.66
N TRP A 59 -6.01 4.50 0.45
CA TRP A 59 -6.69 4.12 -0.77
C TRP A 59 -5.76 3.25 -1.58
N SER A 60 -5.92 1.95 -1.45
CA SER A 60 -4.95 0.97 -1.92
C SER A 60 -5.54 -0.07 -2.84
N THR A 61 -4.73 -0.53 -3.76
CA THR A 61 -5.04 -1.65 -4.64
C THR A 61 -3.80 -2.48 -4.90
N LEU A 62 -4.00 -3.79 -4.98
CA LEU A 62 -2.98 -4.72 -5.45
C LEU A 62 -3.05 -4.82 -6.97
N LEU A 63 -1.88 -4.91 -7.60
CA LEU A 63 -1.72 -4.94 -9.05
C LEU A 63 -0.73 -6.04 -9.44
N ASP A 64 -1.00 -6.70 -10.57
CA ASP A 64 -0.07 -7.64 -11.18
C ASP A 64 1.05 -6.88 -11.89
N THR A 65 0.69 -5.84 -12.61
CA THR A 65 1.59 -4.98 -13.38
C THR A 65 1.12 -3.53 -13.32
N ILE A 66 2.04 -2.62 -13.56
CA ILE A 66 1.73 -1.20 -13.74
C ILE A 66 2.64 -0.63 -14.81
N ASP A 67 2.09 0.19 -15.69
CA ASP A 67 2.85 0.93 -16.69
C ASP A 67 3.20 2.34 -16.21
N VAL A 68 4.25 2.92 -16.79
CA VAL A 68 4.76 4.23 -16.44
C VAL A 68 3.69 5.32 -16.63
N GLU A 69 2.88 5.22 -17.69
CA GLU A 69 1.85 6.22 -17.98
C GLU A 69 0.78 6.25 -16.88
N THR A 70 0.43 5.09 -16.33
CA THR A 70 -0.48 4.99 -15.18
C THR A 70 0.09 5.69 -13.94
N ILE A 71 1.37 5.45 -13.62
CA ILE A 71 2.04 6.13 -12.50
C ILE A 71 2.05 7.65 -12.72
N VAL A 72 2.47 8.10 -13.91
CA VAL A 72 2.53 9.53 -14.25
C VAL A 72 1.15 10.18 -14.18
N THR A 73 0.10 9.48 -14.62
CA THR A 73 -1.28 10.00 -14.54
C THR A 73 -1.72 10.16 -13.08
N GLY A 74 -1.45 9.17 -12.23
CA GLY A 74 -1.73 9.25 -10.79
C GLY A 74 -0.96 10.40 -10.12
N PHE A 75 0.31 10.57 -10.47
CA PHE A 75 1.15 11.65 -9.96
C PHE A 75 0.63 13.04 -10.40
N ARG A 76 0.25 13.21 -11.65
CA ARG A 76 -0.35 14.47 -12.14
C ARG A 76 -1.65 14.80 -11.39
N ARG A 77 -2.48 13.81 -11.13
CA ARG A 77 -3.71 14.01 -10.36
C ARG A 77 -3.44 14.38 -8.90
N TRP A 78 -2.41 13.78 -8.30
CA TRP A 78 -1.93 14.15 -6.97
C TRP A 78 -1.41 15.60 -6.94
N LEU A 79 -0.61 16.02 -7.92
CA LEU A 79 -0.15 17.42 -8.01
C LEU A 79 -1.32 18.40 -8.02
N GLN A 80 -2.35 18.14 -8.82
CA GLN A 80 -3.56 19.00 -8.85
C GLN A 80 -4.24 19.10 -7.47
N LEU A 81 -4.29 17.99 -6.72
CA LEU A 81 -4.84 18.00 -5.37
C LEU A 81 -4.04 18.93 -4.44
N VAL A 82 -2.72 18.74 -4.37
CA VAL A 82 -1.86 19.47 -3.43
C VAL A 82 -1.61 20.91 -3.83
N GLU A 83 -1.78 21.26 -5.11
CA GLU A 83 -1.79 22.63 -5.60
C GLU A 83 -3.09 23.37 -5.24
N GLN A 84 -4.23 22.66 -5.30
CA GLN A 84 -5.54 23.23 -4.99
C GLN A 84 -5.79 23.31 -3.48
N TYR A 85 -5.30 22.34 -2.71
CA TYR A 85 -5.53 22.22 -1.27
C TYR A 85 -4.19 22.10 -0.54
N GLU A 86 -3.73 23.21 0.04
CA GLU A 86 -2.45 23.25 0.78
C GLU A 86 -2.42 22.25 1.94
N ASP A 87 -3.54 22.05 2.59
CA ASP A 87 -3.80 21.14 3.69
C ASP A 87 -3.65 19.64 3.28
N ALA A 88 -3.77 19.34 1.98
CA ALA A 88 -3.57 18.00 1.43
C ALA A 88 -2.10 17.66 1.10
N ARG A 89 -1.15 18.57 1.29
CA ARG A 89 0.28 18.35 0.97
C ARG A 89 0.92 17.15 1.65
N PRO A 90 0.52 16.73 2.87
CA PRO A 90 1.02 15.51 3.47
C PRO A 90 0.56 14.22 2.76
N THR A 91 -0.46 14.31 1.88
CA THR A 91 -0.89 13.16 1.06
C THR A 91 0.25 12.67 0.19
N SER A 92 0.48 11.37 0.20
CA SER A 92 1.57 10.74 -0.55
C SER A 92 1.11 9.54 -1.36
N LEU A 93 1.81 9.29 -2.47
CA LEU A 93 1.66 8.09 -3.28
C LEU A 93 2.79 7.12 -2.93
N VAL A 94 2.44 5.90 -2.59
CA VAL A 94 3.40 4.86 -2.21
C VAL A 94 3.18 3.63 -3.06
N PHE A 95 4.25 3.16 -3.68
CA PHE A 95 4.28 1.95 -4.49
C PHE A 95 5.24 0.95 -3.86
N ASN A 96 4.70 -0.18 -3.41
CA ASN A 96 5.50 -1.27 -2.86
C ASN A 96 5.54 -2.40 -3.90
N LYS A 97 6.72 -2.88 -4.19
CA LYS A 97 6.93 -4.02 -5.09
C LYS A 97 7.69 -5.12 -4.37
N TRP A 98 7.30 -6.37 -4.61
CA TRP A 98 7.96 -7.56 -4.07
C TRP A 98 7.96 -8.72 -5.07
N ASP A 99 8.81 -9.68 -4.81
CA ASP A 99 8.80 -10.94 -5.56
C ASP A 99 7.70 -11.85 -5.03
N THR A 100 6.86 -12.31 -5.93
CA THR A 100 5.74 -13.20 -5.60
C THR A 100 6.08 -14.68 -5.70
N LYS A 101 7.24 -15.05 -6.25
CA LYS A 101 7.55 -16.45 -6.56
C LYS A 101 7.40 -17.37 -5.34
N VAL A 102 8.07 -17.04 -4.25
CA VAL A 102 8.02 -17.86 -3.01
C VAL A 102 6.62 -17.93 -2.43
N ILE A 103 5.90 -16.80 -2.43
CA ILE A 103 4.52 -16.69 -1.91
C ILE A 103 3.57 -17.52 -2.78
N SER A 104 3.72 -17.44 -4.09
CA SER A 104 2.92 -18.17 -5.07
C SER A 104 3.18 -19.67 -4.99
N ASP A 105 4.45 -20.08 -4.95
CA ASP A 105 4.85 -21.49 -4.84
C ASP A 105 4.29 -22.11 -3.54
N HIS A 106 4.38 -21.39 -2.41
CA HIS A 106 3.77 -21.83 -1.15
C HIS A 106 2.25 -21.96 -1.27
N GLY A 107 1.59 -21.07 -1.99
CA GLY A 107 0.14 -21.11 -2.25
C GLY A 107 -0.33 -22.36 -2.99
N GLN A 108 0.56 -23.09 -3.66
CA GLN A 108 0.23 -24.36 -4.31
C GLN A 108 0.29 -25.57 -3.36
N THR A 109 0.85 -25.42 -2.16
CA THR A 109 0.85 -26.47 -1.14
C THR A 109 -0.51 -26.60 -0.46
N ASP A 110 -0.83 -27.76 0.09
CA ASP A 110 -2.10 -27.97 0.80
C ASP A 110 -2.22 -26.99 1.99
N ILE A 111 -1.14 -26.84 2.78
CA ILE A 111 -1.09 -25.87 3.88
C ILE A 111 -1.28 -24.44 3.39
N GLY A 112 -0.71 -24.08 2.23
CA GLY A 112 -0.84 -22.76 1.63
C GLY A 112 -2.25 -22.44 1.17
N ARG A 113 -2.97 -23.43 0.62
CA ARG A 113 -4.36 -23.27 0.17
C ARG A 113 -5.35 -23.03 1.30
N GLU A 114 -5.07 -23.56 2.47
CA GLU A 114 -5.90 -23.37 3.66
C GLU A 114 -5.82 -21.96 4.27
N LYS A 115 -4.87 -21.11 3.79
CA LYS A 115 -4.71 -19.75 4.32
C LYS A 115 -5.66 -18.77 3.64
N PHE A 116 -6.17 -17.82 4.40
CA PHE A 116 -7.08 -16.76 3.93
C PHE A 116 -6.37 -15.62 3.21
N PHE A 117 -5.21 -15.86 2.63
CA PHE A 117 -4.46 -14.90 1.83
C PHE A 117 -4.63 -15.18 0.34
N GLU A 118 -5.43 -14.37 -0.33
CA GLU A 118 -5.81 -14.55 -1.75
C GLU A 118 -4.84 -13.92 -2.75
N HIS A 119 -3.91 -13.06 -2.31
CA HIS A 119 -3.19 -12.13 -3.19
C HIS A 119 -1.78 -12.60 -3.53
N ARG A 120 -1.58 -13.90 -3.72
CA ARG A 120 -0.25 -14.51 -3.85
C ARG A 120 0.46 -14.17 -5.14
N ASN A 121 -0.28 -13.84 -6.19
CA ASN A 121 0.26 -13.56 -7.52
C ASN A 121 0.40 -12.05 -7.80
N GLN A 122 0.01 -11.19 -6.88
CA GLN A 122 0.07 -9.75 -7.08
C GLN A 122 1.35 -9.20 -6.47
N SER A 123 2.19 -8.58 -7.32
CA SER A 123 3.56 -8.18 -6.96
C SER A 123 3.71 -6.73 -6.55
N MET A 124 2.62 -5.96 -6.62
CA MET A 124 2.67 -4.53 -6.33
C MET A 124 1.44 -4.08 -5.53
N LEU A 125 1.67 -3.23 -4.54
CA LEU A 125 0.65 -2.48 -3.84
C LEU A 125 0.81 -1.00 -4.18
N ALA A 126 -0.21 -0.40 -4.76
CA ALA A 126 -0.30 1.03 -4.98
C ALA A 126 -1.19 1.66 -3.90
N ASN A 127 -0.68 2.66 -3.20
CA ASN A 127 -1.38 3.38 -2.15
C ASN A 127 -1.41 4.88 -2.42
N ALA A 128 -2.56 5.51 -2.23
CA ALA A 128 -2.65 6.92 -1.86
C ALA A 128 -2.88 6.98 -0.33
N MET A 129 -1.88 7.51 0.39
CA MET A 129 -1.98 7.82 1.81
C MET A 129 -2.56 9.22 1.93
N CYS A 130 -3.87 9.31 1.96
CA CYS A 130 -4.62 10.56 2.01
C CYS A 130 -4.54 11.17 3.40
N TRP A 131 -4.17 12.45 3.48
CA TRP A 131 -3.98 13.17 4.73
C TRP A 131 -4.44 14.62 4.61
N CYS A 132 -5.30 15.06 5.55
CA CYS A 132 -5.64 16.48 5.75
C CYS A 132 -5.95 16.76 7.23
N THR A 133 -5.88 18.03 7.60
CA THR A 133 -6.20 18.53 8.94
C THR A 133 -7.59 19.15 9.02
N SER A 134 -8.12 19.63 7.89
CA SER A 134 -9.40 20.32 7.79
C SER A 134 -10.51 19.38 7.31
N ASP A 135 -11.67 19.45 7.93
CA ASP A 135 -12.87 18.74 7.48
C ASP A 135 -13.34 19.20 6.08
N GLU A 136 -13.04 20.45 5.68
CA GLU A 136 -13.38 20.98 4.36
C GLU A 136 -12.59 20.27 3.24
N THR A 137 -11.35 19.85 3.51
CA THR A 137 -10.49 19.14 2.56
C THR A 137 -10.78 17.65 2.50
N ARG A 138 -11.48 17.10 3.50
CA ARG A 138 -11.77 15.68 3.59
C ARG A 138 -12.50 15.13 2.36
N GLY A 139 -13.59 15.78 1.93
CA GLY A 139 -14.33 15.35 0.75
C GLY A 139 -13.48 15.33 -0.53
N PRO A 140 -12.75 16.40 -0.87
CA PRO A 140 -11.79 16.42 -1.98
C PRO A 140 -10.74 15.32 -1.91
N ILE A 141 -10.22 15.00 -0.73
CA ILE A 141 -9.23 13.92 -0.55
C ILE A 141 -9.84 12.54 -0.76
N GLU A 142 -11.04 12.28 -0.25
CA GLU A 142 -11.77 11.03 -0.48
C GLU A 142 -12.06 10.83 -1.97
N GLN A 143 -12.50 11.89 -2.66
CA GLN A 143 -12.69 11.87 -4.11
C GLN A 143 -11.38 11.56 -4.85
N PHE A 144 -10.28 12.20 -4.45
CA PHE A 144 -8.96 11.91 -5.02
C PHE A 144 -8.58 10.44 -4.83
N GLY A 145 -8.83 9.87 -3.66
CA GLY A 145 -8.57 8.45 -3.38
C GLY A 145 -9.33 7.53 -4.34
N ASP A 146 -10.62 7.78 -4.57
CA ASP A 146 -11.43 7.03 -5.53
C ASP A 146 -10.91 7.16 -6.97
N GLU A 147 -10.54 8.37 -7.38
CA GLU A 147 -9.95 8.63 -8.69
C GLU A 147 -8.60 7.94 -8.86
N PHE A 148 -7.75 7.98 -7.81
CA PHE A 148 -6.49 7.26 -7.80
C PHE A 148 -6.67 5.76 -8.02
N LEU A 149 -7.61 5.12 -7.33
CA LEU A 149 -7.91 3.71 -7.54
C LEU A 149 -8.38 3.42 -8.98
N LYS A 150 -9.23 4.25 -9.55
CA LYS A 150 -9.67 4.13 -10.95
C LYS A 150 -8.50 4.23 -11.93
N ILE A 151 -7.58 5.18 -11.68
CA ILE A 151 -6.38 5.36 -12.52
C ILE A 151 -5.49 4.12 -12.42
N MET A 152 -5.18 3.65 -11.21
CA MET A 152 -4.28 2.51 -11.00
C MET A 152 -4.83 1.22 -11.61
N ARG A 153 -6.14 1.03 -11.55
CA ARG A 153 -6.84 -0.19 -12.00
C ARG A 153 -7.17 -0.20 -13.50
N ARG A 154 -6.97 0.90 -14.23
CA ARG A 154 -7.45 1.05 -15.62
C ARG A 154 -6.96 -0.01 -16.60
N ASN A 155 -5.76 -0.54 -16.39
CA ASN A 155 -5.13 -1.57 -17.22
C ASN A 155 -5.10 -2.95 -16.54
N SER A 156 -5.75 -3.09 -15.38
CA SER A 156 -5.84 -4.37 -14.68
C SER A 156 -6.91 -5.25 -15.34
N THR A 157 -6.52 -6.44 -15.75
CA THR A 157 -7.41 -7.43 -16.36
C THR A 157 -7.92 -8.48 -15.37
N GLY A 158 -7.35 -8.48 -14.17
CA GLY A 158 -7.67 -9.40 -13.09
C GLY A 158 -8.76 -8.89 -12.16
N GLN A 159 -9.20 -9.76 -11.26
CA GLN A 159 -10.07 -9.36 -10.17
C GLN A 159 -9.36 -8.32 -9.29
N VAL A 160 -10.05 -7.23 -8.99
CA VAL A 160 -9.51 -6.19 -8.10
C VAL A 160 -9.28 -6.78 -6.71
N ARG A 161 -8.16 -6.44 -6.10
CA ARG A 161 -7.75 -6.95 -4.79
C ARG A 161 -7.26 -5.81 -3.90
N CYS A 162 -7.47 -5.99 -2.61
CA CYS A 162 -6.95 -5.10 -1.58
C CYS A 162 -6.40 -5.94 -0.42
N ILE A 163 -5.69 -5.32 0.50
CA ILE A 163 -5.21 -5.97 1.73
C ILE A 163 -6.06 -5.52 2.91
N ALA A 164 -6.31 -6.44 3.84
CA ALA A 164 -7.18 -6.21 4.99
C ALA A 164 -6.72 -5.05 5.90
N ASN A 165 -5.41 -4.79 5.94
CA ASN A 165 -4.84 -3.67 6.70
C ASN A 165 -5.34 -2.29 6.24
N ASN A 166 -5.79 -2.19 4.99
CA ASN A 166 -6.24 -0.94 4.38
C ASN A 166 -7.77 -0.95 4.15
N LEU A 167 -8.48 -1.71 4.98
CA LEU A 167 -9.94 -1.78 4.92
C LEU A 167 -10.56 -0.41 5.25
N ARG A 168 -11.49 0.01 4.42
CA ARG A 168 -12.29 1.22 4.60
C ARG A 168 -13.78 0.88 4.63
N PRO A 169 -14.60 1.70 5.29
CA PRO A 169 -16.06 1.54 5.23
C PRO A 169 -16.57 1.48 3.78
N GLY A 170 -17.48 0.56 3.50
CA GLY A 170 -18.09 0.42 2.17
C GLY A 170 -17.27 -0.31 1.11
N MET A 171 -16.09 -0.85 1.45
CA MET A 171 -15.33 -1.70 0.54
C MET A 171 -16.01 -3.05 0.32
N ASP A 172 -15.87 -3.58 -0.89
CA ASP A 172 -16.28 -4.95 -1.18
C ASP A 172 -15.32 -5.95 -0.53
N LEU A 173 -15.81 -6.73 0.40
CA LEU A 173 -15.02 -7.73 1.12
C LEU A 173 -14.58 -8.90 0.22
N GLU A 174 -15.23 -9.11 -0.92
CA GLU A 174 -14.74 -10.08 -1.91
C GLU A 174 -13.39 -9.65 -2.50
N GLU A 175 -13.10 -8.35 -2.56
CA GLU A 175 -11.76 -7.85 -2.95
C GLU A 175 -10.67 -8.24 -1.95
N LEU A 176 -11.02 -8.48 -0.69
CA LEU A 176 -10.05 -8.83 0.37
C LEU A 176 -9.82 -10.33 0.46
N TYR A 177 -10.89 -11.11 0.43
CA TYR A 177 -10.84 -12.52 0.81
C TYR A 177 -11.18 -13.47 -0.34
N GLY A 178 -11.74 -12.97 -1.45
CA GLY A 178 -12.39 -13.80 -2.45
C GLY A 178 -13.73 -14.35 -1.93
N ARG A 179 -14.60 -14.72 -2.86
CA ARG A 179 -15.98 -15.14 -2.54
C ARG A 179 -16.03 -16.38 -1.64
N GLU A 180 -15.31 -17.44 -2.02
CA GLU A 180 -15.36 -18.72 -1.31
C GLU A 180 -14.88 -18.58 0.15
N LYS A 181 -13.73 -17.92 0.35
CA LYS A 181 -13.17 -17.74 1.69
C LYS A 181 -13.97 -16.75 2.52
N LEU A 182 -14.59 -15.77 1.89
CA LEU A 182 -15.48 -14.85 2.59
C LEU A 182 -16.72 -15.58 3.15
N GLU A 183 -17.30 -16.52 2.41
CA GLU A 183 -18.39 -17.34 2.88
C GLU A 183 -17.96 -18.24 4.05
N GLU A 184 -16.78 -18.81 3.99
CA GLU A 184 -16.22 -19.60 5.08
C GLU A 184 -15.94 -18.76 6.33
N LEU A 185 -15.34 -17.58 6.18
CA LEU A 185 -15.12 -16.64 7.27
C LEU A 185 -16.43 -16.23 7.96
N ARG A 186 -17.50 -16.01 7.19
CA ARG A 186 -18.83 -15.73 7.74
C ARG A 186 -19.37 -16.88 8.59
N LYS A 187 -19.18 -18.13 8.16
CA LYS A 187 -19.58 -19.32 8.94
C LYS A 187 -18.78 -19.42 10.24
N ILE A 188 -17.46 -19.22 10.16
CA ILE A 188 -16.57 -19.22 11.33
C ILE A 188 -17.02 -18.12 12.31
N LYS A 189 -17.24 -16.91 11.80
CA LYS A 189 -17.72 -15.77 12.62
C LYS A 189 -19.05 -16.10 13.31
N ALA A 190 -20.02 -16.61 12.57
CA ALA A 190 -21.34 -16.96 13.12
C ALA A 190 -21.28 -18.06 14.20
N PHE A 191 -20.31 -18.98 14.07
CA PHE A 191 -20.12 -20.05 15.06
C PHE A 191 -19.44 -19.53 16.35
N TRP A 192 -18.36 -18.75 16.22
CA TRP A 192 -17.55 -18.32 17.36
C TRP A 192 -17.99 -17.00 18.00
N ASP A 193 -18.69 -16.16 17.28
CA ASP A 193 -19.21 -14.87 17.76
C ASP A 193 -20.63 -14.61 17.23
N PRO A 194 -21.61 -15.46 17.60
CA PRO A 194 -22.98 -15.40 17.07
C PRO A 194 -23.71 -14.10 17.44
N TYR A 195 -23.26 -13.42 18.49
CA TYR A 195 -23.82 -12.15 18.95
C TYR A 195 -23.06 -10.93 18.47
N THR A 196 -22.05 -11.10 17.60
CA THR A 196 -21.21 -10.02 17.06
C THR A 196 -20.65 -9.08 18.15
N ILE A 197 -20.16 -9.67 19.25
CA ILE A 197 -19.55 -8.93 20.35
C ILE A 197 -18.19 -8.35 19.92
N LEU A 198 -17.45 -9.09 19.09
CA LEU A 198 -16.21 -8.63 18.51
C LEU A 198 -16.49 -7.81 17.25
N TRP A 199 -15.59 -6.87 16.95
CA TRP A 199 -15.66 -6.07 15.74
C TRP A 199 -15.79 -6.95 14.48
N SER A 200 -16.60 -6.51 13.53
CA SER A 200 -16.82 -7.19 12.27
C SER A 200 -16.84 -6.17 11.12
N PRO A 201 -16.24 -6.46 9.97
CA PRO A 201 -16.30 -5.62 8.78
C PRO A 201 -17.61 -5.76 8.00
N TRP A 202 -18.50 -6.74 8.35
CA TRP A 202 -19.80 -7.03 7.74
C TRP A 202 -20.97 -6.89 8.71
#